data_52b2424b399870f05c7ff7d832a2a7db
#
_entry.id   52b2424b399870f05c7ff7d832a2a7db
#
_cell.length_a   1.000
_cell.length_b   1.000
_cell.length_c   1.000
_cell.angle_alpha   90.00
_cell.angle_beta   90.00
_cell.angle_gamma   90.00
#
_symmetry.space_group_name_H-M   'P 1'
#
loop_
_entity.id
_entity.type
_entity.pdbx_description
1 polymer ?
#
loop_
_entity_poly.entity_id
_entity_poly.type
_entity_poly.pdbx_seq_one_letter_code
_entity_poly.pdbx_strand_id
1 'polypeptide(L)'
;MLKKVISYIEKNKILQDGDSVLLGVSGGADSVCMLHVLYSLREKYHLKLYVVHVNHGIRGSEAKRDADFVEQMAENLQIPFRVVTANIPEMAKEQKLSEEEAGRIFRYNTFEQVANEVGANKIAVAHNLNDNSETVLFNLFRGSRLKGLTGISPMRGQIIRPLLCCELLY
;
A
#
# COMPACT_ATOMS: atom_id res chain seq x y z
N MET A 1 13.60 10.90 -8.84
CA MET A 1 12.82 9.91 -8.10
C MET A 1 12.71 8.57 -8.85
N LEU A 2 12.13 8.49 -10.04
CA LEU A 2 11.87 7.22 -10.76
C LEU A 2 13.12 6.33 -10.93
N LYS A 3 14.28 6.87 -11.35
CA LYS A 3 15.53 6.10 -11.47
C LYS A 3 15.95 5.44 -10.14
N LYS A 4 15.77 6.13 -9.01
CA LYS A 4 16.09 5.61 -7.67
C LYS A 4 15.16 4.45 -7.30
N VAL A 5 13.86 4.57 -7.61
CA VAL A 5 12.88 3.51 -7.37
C VAL A 5 13.17 2.29 -8.24
N ILE A 6 13.48 2.47 -9.53
CA ILE A 6 13.83 1.36 -10.43
C ILE A 6 15.04 0.59 -9.90
N SER A 7 16.13 1.31 -9.56
CA SER A 7 17.33 0.68 -8.99
C SER A 7 17.03 -0.07 -7.68
N TYR A 8 16.15 0.47 -6.84
CA TYR A 8 15.72 -0.15 -5.61
C TYR A 8 14.91 -1.43 -5.85
N ILE A 9 13.97 -1.39 -6.79
CA ILE A 9 13.15 -2.53 -7.22
C ILE A 9 14.03 -3.65 -7.74
N GLU A 10 14.99 -3.34 -8.60
CA GLU A 10 15.93 -4.30 -9.19
C GLU A 10 16.85 -4.92 -8.14
N LYS A 11 17.48 -4.08 -7.30
CA LYS A 11 18.37 -4.51 -6.21
C LYS A 11 17.70 -5.49 -5.26
N ASN A 12 16.44 -5.22 -4.90
CA ASN A 12 15.69 -6.03 -3.92
C ASN A 12 14.79 -7.09 -4.58
N LYS A 13 14.81 -7.21 -5.92
CA LYS A 13 13.98 -8.15 -6.71
C LYS A 13 12.49 -8.03 -6.36
N ILE A 14 12.00 -6.79 -6.17
CA ILE A 14 10.63 -6.50 -5.72
C ILE A 14 9.62 -6.90 -6.77
N LEU A 15 9.92 -6.66 -8.06
CA LEU A 15 9.09 -7.02 -9.21
C LEU A 15 9.80 -8.02 -10.11
N GLN A 16 9.01 -8.89 -10.71
CA GLN A 16 9.43 -9.84 -11.74
C GLN A 16 8.58 -9.63 -13.00
N ASP A 17 9.08 -10.11 -14.12
CA ASP A 17 8.36 -10.06 -15.38
C ASP A 17 7.04 -10.85 -15.29
N GLY A 18 5.95 -10.25 -15.76
CA GLY A 18 4.60 -10.84 -15.74
C GLY A 18 3.89 -10.81 -14.38
N ASP A 19 4.46 -10.14 -13.35
CA ASP A 19 3.78 -10.01 -12.05
C ASP A 19 2.38 -9.39 -12.17
N SER A 20 1.46 -9.93 -11.36
CA SER A 20 0.11 -9.41 -11.16
C SER A 20 0.06 -8.70 -9.81
N VAL A 21 -0.10 -7.37 -9.82
CA VAL A 21 0.08 -6.52 -8.64
C VAL A 21 -1.24 -5.86 -8.24
N LEU A 22 -1.69 -6.10 -7.01
CA LEU A 22 -2.76 -5.35 -6.37
C LEU A 22 -2.16 -4.12 -5.66
N LEU A 23 -2.66 -2.93 -5.98
CA LEU A 23 -2.23 -1.67 -5.37
C LEU A 23 -3.25 -1.19 -4.35
N GLY A 24 -2.84 -1.05 -3.09
CA GLY A 24 -3.63 -0.39 -2.06
C GLY A 24 -3.50 1.13 -2.19
N VAL A 25 -4.52 1.81 -2.73
CA VAL A 25 -4.51 3.26 -2.99
C VAL A 25 -5.52 3.96 -2.09
N SER A 26 -5.03 4.82 -1.19
CA SER A 26 -5.86 5.55 -0.23
C SER A 26 -6.36 6.91 -0.74
N GLY A 27 -5.82 7.40 -1.86
CA GLY A 27 -6.05 8.77 -2.36
C GLY A 27 -5.01 9.78 -1.85
N GLY A 28 -4.22 9.44 -0.84
CA GLY A 28 -3.12 10.28 -0.38
C GLY A 28 -1.92 10.26 -1.35
N ALA A 29 -1.08 11.30 -1.26
CA ALA A 29 0.02 11.57 -2.19
C ALA A 29 0.96 10.38 -2.42
N ASP A 30 1.32 9.65 -1.36
CA ASP A 30 2.23 8.50 -1.44
C ASP A 30 1.63 7.35 -2.24
N SER A 31 0.35 7.05 -1.98
CA SER A 31 -0.35 5.97 -2.67
C SER A 31 -0.59 6.28 -4.15
N VAL A 32 -0.86 7.54 -4.45
CA VAL A 32 -0.98 8.05 -5.83
C VAL A 32 0.38 8.01 -6.53
N CYS A 33 1.44 8.43 -5.85
CA CYS A 33 2.80 8.34 -6.37
C CYS A 33 3.19 6.87 -6.69
N MET A 34 2.89 5.94 -5.78
CA MET A 34 3.11 4.51 -6.00
C MET A 34 2.36 4.00 -7.23
N LEU A 35 1.09 4.38 -7.39
CA LEU A 35 0.28 3.99 -8.56
C LEU A 35 0.94 4.46 -9.85
N HIS A 36 1.33 5.74 -9.95
CA HIS A 36 1.97 6.27 -11.15
C HIS A 36 3.33 5.63 -11.44
N VAL A 37 4.13 5.35 -10.40
CA VAL A 37 5.41 4.66 -10.55
C VAL A 37 5.21 3.26 -11.12
N LEU A 38 4.31 2.45 -10.53
CA LEU A 38 4.05 1.09 -11.00
C LEU A 38 3.40 1.07 -12.38
N TYR A 39 2.53 2.04 -12.67
CA TYR A 39 1.97 2.23 -14.01
C TYR A 39 3.07 2.52 -15.05
N SER A 40 4.03 3.40 -14.75
CA SER A 40 5.15 3.68 -15.64
C SER A 40 6.08 2.49 -15.89
N LEU A 41 6.06 1.51 -14.99
CA LEU A 41 6.83 0.27 -15.11
C LEU A 41 6.04 -0.88 -15.76
N ARG A 42 4.74 -0.67 -16.02
CA ARG A 42 3.82 -1.70 -16.53
C ARG A 42 4.36 -2.39 -17.79
N GLU A 43 4.77 -1.59 -18.79
CA GLU A 43 5.30 -2.14 -20.03
C GLU A 43 6.66 -2.83 -19.85
N LYS A 44 7.55 -2.25 -19.02
CA LYS A 44 8.89 -2.78 -18.79
C LYS A 44 8.87 -4.18 -18.16
N TYR A 45 7.93 -4.45 -17.24
CA TYR A 45 7.82 -5.70 -16.50
C TYR A 45 6.56 -6.51 -16.87
N HIS A 46 5.85 -6.16 -17.93
CA HIS A 46 4.59 -6.78 -18.37
C HIS A 46 3.60 -6.97 -17.20
N LEU A 47 3.46 -5.92 -16.34
CA LEU A 47 2.65 -6.00 -15.13
C LEU A 47 1.14 -6.01 -15.45
N LYS A 48 0.40 -6.83 -14.70
CA LYS A 48 -1.05 -6.73 -14.57
C LYS A 48 -1.34 -5.95 -13.29
N LEU A 49 -1.99 -4.79 -13.40
CA LEU A 49 -2.25 -3.90 -12.27
C LEU A 49 -3.74 -3.94 -11.91
N TYR A 50 -4.03 -3.94 -10.61
CA TYR A 50 -5.37 -3.81 -10.03
C TYR A 50 -5.31 -2.80 -8.90
N VAL A 51 -6.34 -1.95 -8.75
CA VAL A 51 -6.42 -0.96 -7.68
C VAL A 51 -7.51 -1.35 -6.69
N VAL A 52 -7.19 -1.32 -5.40
CA VAL A 52 -8.16 -1.41 -4.32
C VAL A 52 -8.07 -0.19 -3.42
N HIS A 53 -9.23 0.43 -3.16
CA HIS A 53 -9.41 1.49 -2.16
C HIS A 53 -10.16 0.94 -0.96
N VAL A 54 -9.62 1.14 0.24
CA VAL A 54 -10.27 0.73 1.50
C VAL A 54 -10.81 1.96 2.19
N ASN A 55 -12.14 2.04 2.24
CA ASN A 55 -12.86 3.10 2.94
C ASN A 55 -13.19 2.64 4.37
N HIS A 56 -12.68 3.35 5.36
CA HIS A 56 -12.82 3.01 6.78
C HIS A 56 -14.16 3.43 7.41
N GLY A 57 -15.04 4.09 6.65
CA GLY A 57 -16.35 4.53 7.16
C GLY A 57 -16.32 5.65 8.20
N ILE A 58 -15.15 6.26 8.46
CA ILE A 58 -14.96 7.23 9.56
C ILE A 58 -15.27 8.67 9.11
N ARG A 59 -15.04 9.01 7.84
CA ARG A 59 -15.02 10.41 7.35
C ARG A 59 -16.20 10.83 6.46
N GLY A 60 -17.30 10.09 6.44
CA GLY A 60 -18.52 10.48 5.71
C GLY A 60 -18.27 10.97 4.26
N SER A 61 -18.48 12.27 4.00
CA SER A 61 -18.35 12.87 2.66
C SER A 61 -16.90 12.91 2.13
N GLU A 62 -15.88 13.03 3.00
CA GLU A 62 -14.47 13.04 2.57
C GLU A 62 -14.06 11.66 2.07
N ALA A 63 -14.48 10.60 2.76
CA ALA A 63 -14.17 9.23 2.36
C ALA A 63 -14.78 8.86 0.99
N LYS A 64 -15.97 9.43 0.69
CA LYS A 64 -16.56 9.27 -0.63
C LYS A 64 -15.75 10.01 -1.70
N ARG A 65 -15.34 11.24 -1.43
CA ARG A 65 -14.51 12.03 -2.36
C ARG A 65 -13.18 11.36 -2.68
N ASP A 66 -12.53 10.76 -1.67
CA ASP A 66 -11.27 10.05 -1.86
C ASP A 66 -11.48 8.77 -2.71
N ALA A 67 -12.57 8.04 -2.48
CA ALA A 67 -12.93 6.88 -3.29
C ALA A 67 -13.21 7.28 -4.75
N ASP A 68 -14.04 8.30 -4.98
CA ASP A 68 -14.38 8.82 -6.31
C ASP A 68 -13.11 9.31 -7.04
N PHE A 69 -12.19 9.96 -6.34
CA PHE A 69 -10.90 10.41 -6.88
C PHE A 69 -10.03 9.24 -7.35
N VAL A 70 -9.90 8.19 -6.52
CA VAL A 70 -9.10 7.01 -6.86
C VAL A 70 -9.75 6.23 -8.01
N GLU A 71 -11.07 6.10 -8.02
CA GLU A 71 -11.83 5.46 -9.10
C GLU A 71 -11.57 6.17 -10.43
N GLN A 72 -11.77 7.49 -10.48
CA GLN A 72 -11.52 8.28 -11.69
C GLN A 72 -10.07 8.16 -12.19
N MET A 73 -9.10 8.11 -11.27
CA MET A 73 -7.70 7.91 -11.62
C MET A 73 -7.45 6.54 -12.21
N ALA A 74 -8.01 5.48 -11.62
CA ALA A 74 -7.88 4.11 -12.12
C ALA A 74 -8.52 3.96 -13.51
N GLU A 75 -9.70 4.56 -13.72
CA GLU A 75 -10.37 4.61 -15.02
C GLU A 75 -9.52 5.29 -16.10
N ASN A 76 -8.95 6.47 -15.80
CA ASN A 76 -8.07 7.20 -16.71
C ASN A 76 -6.83 6.39 -17.11
N LEU A 77 -6.33 5.54 -16.21
CA LEU A 77 -5.19 4.65 -16.44
C LEU A 77 -5.60 3.27 -17.00
N GLN A 78 -6.90 3.05 -17.19
CA GLN A 78 -7.47 1.77 -17.64
C GLN A 78 -7.02 0.60 -16.75
N ILE A 79 -7.05 0.82 -15.43
CA ILE A 79 -6.75 -0.19 -14.42
C ILE A 79 -8.04 -0.60 -13.71
N PRO A 80 -8.35 -1.90 -13.58
CA PRO A 80 -9.49 -2.36 -12.80
C PRO A 80 -9.43 -1.83 -11.36
N PHE A 81 -10.57 -1.30 -10.88
CA PHE A 81 -10.71 -0.68 -9.57
C PHE A 81 -11.75 -1.39 -8.73
N ARG A 82 -11.52 -1.45 -7.42
CA ARG A 82 -12.48 -1.91 -6.43
C ARG A 82 -12.43 -1.04 -5.18
N VAL A 83 -13.61 -0.65 -4.68
CA VAL A 83 -13.75 -0.05 -3.36
C VAL A 83 -14.33 -1.07 -2.38
N VAL A 84 -13.76 -1.11 -1.16
CA VAL A 84 -14.27 -1.93 -0.06
C VAL A 84 -14.46 -1.03 1.16
N THR A 85 -15.66 -1.03 1.72
CA THR A 85 -16.03 -0.17 2.86
C THR A 85 -16.29 -1.02 4.10
N ALA A 86 -15.83 -0.53 5.27
CA ALA A 86 -16.17 -1.10 6.57
C ALA A 86 -16.49 -0.02 7.58
N ASN A 87 -17.23 -0.39 8.61
CA ASN A 87 -17.45 0.42 9.81
C ASN A 87 -16.36 0.11 10.84
N ILE A 88 -15.20 0.73 10.71
CA ILE A 88 -14.06 0.46 11.59
C ILE A 88 -14.34 0.78 13.06
N PRO A 89 -15.05 1.87 13.44
CA PRO A 89 -15.42 2.13 14.84
C PRO A 89 -16.23 1.00 15.48
N GLU A 90 -17.14 0.38 14.75
CA GLU A 90 -17.93 -0.76 15.24
C GLU A 90 -17.07 -2.01 15.41
N MET A 91 -16.26 -2.33 14.40
CA MET A 91 -15.30 -3.44 14.46
C MET A 91 -14.31 -3.32 15.62
N ALA A 92 -13.80 -2.11 15.86
CA ALA A 92 -12.87 -1.83 16.95
C ALA A 92 -13.51 -2.13 18.32
N LYS A 93 -14.77 -1.72 18.51
CA LYS A 93 -15.53 -2.01 19.76
C LYS A 93 -15.75 -3.49 19.96
N GLU A 94 -16.19 -4.21 18.92
CA GLU A 94 -16.45 -5.64 18.99
C GLU A 94 -15.19 -6.45 19.30
N GLN A 95 -14.06 -6.09 18.68
CA GLN A 95 -12.79 -6.78 18.82
C GLN A 95 -11.94 -6.29 19.99
N LYS A 96 -12.39 -5.24 20.73
CA LYS A 96 -11.65 -4.59 21.81
C LYS A 96 -10.25 -4.09 21.37
N LEU A 97 -10.18 -3.54 20.17
CA LEU A 97 -8.98 -2.97 19.58
C LEU A 97 -9.08 -1.44 19.49
N SER A 98 -7.96 -0.77 19.23
CA SER A 98 -7.98 0.61 18.78
C SER A 98 -8.52 0.69 17.35
N GLU A 99 -9.12 1.84 16.96
CA GLU A 99 -9.59 2.04 15.58
C GLU A 99 -8.44 1.93 14.56
N GLU A 100 -7.25 2.37 14.94
CA GLU A 100 -6.06 2.25 14.10
C GLU A 100 -5.69 0.78 13.84
N GLU A 101 -5.69 -0.04 14.90
CA GLU A 101 -5.35 -1.46 14.81
C GLU A 101 -6.43 -2.24 14.04
N ALA A 102 -7.71 -1.99 14.34
CA ALA A 102 -8.84 -2.59 13.61
C ALA A 102 -8.80 -2.21 12.12
N GLY A 103 -8.57 -0.93 11.81
CA GLY A 103 -8.43 -0.44 10.44
C GLY A 103 -7.22 -1.05 9.70
N ARG A 104 -6.12 -1.25 10.41
CA ARG A 104 -4.94 -1.92 9.85
C ARG A 104 -5.23 -3.39 9.55
N ILE A 105 -5.82 -4.13 10.47
CA ILE A 105 -6.18 -5.54 10.28
C ILE A 105 -7.15 -5.67 9.11
N PHE A 106 -8.22 -4.88 9.10
CA PHE A 106 -9.20 -4.89 8.03
C PHE A 106 -8.56 -4.63 6.66
N ARG A 107 -7.69 -3.63 6.57
CA ARG A 107 -6.98 -3.28 5.33
C ARG A 107 -6.19 -4.45 4.78
N TYR A 108 -5.37 -5.10 5.60
CA TYR A 108 -4.54 -6.21 5.12
C TYR A 108 -5.37 -7.44 4.76
N ASN A 109 -6.39 -7.78 5.52
CA ASN A 109 -7.33 -8.87 5.19
C ASN A 109 -8.03 -8.60 3.86
N THR A 110 -8.48 -7.36 3.64
CA THR A 110 -9.09 -6.94 2.37
C THR A 110 -8.10 -7.07 1.21
N PHE A 111 -6.86 -6.65 1.40
CA PHE A 111 -5.84 -6.78 0.35
C PHE A 111 -5.58 -8.25 -0.01
N GLU A 112 -5.44 -9.13 0.97
CA GLU A 112 -5.23 -10.55 0.74
C GLU A 112 -6.44 -11.20 0.04
N GLN A 113 -7.65 -10.87 0.48
CA GLN A 113 -8.87 -11.37 -0.14
C GLN A 113 -8.97 -10.93 -1.60
N VAL A 114 -8.84 -9.61 -1.88
CA VAL A 114 -8.96 -9.08 -3.24
C VAL A 114 -7.82 -9.60 -4.12
N ALA A 115 -6.59 -9.71 -3.60
CA ALA A 115 -5.47 -10.28 -4.34
C ALA A 115 -5.76 -11.71 -4.80
N ASN A 116 -6.32 -12.55 -3.92
CA ASN A 116 -6.71 -13.91 -4.27
C ASN A 116 -7.81 -13.94 -5.33
N GLU A 117 -8.82 -13.07 -5.23
CA GLU A 117 -9.93 -12.99 -6.17
C GLU A 117 -9.49 -12.58 -7.59
N VAL A 118 -8.53 -11.65 -7.71
CA VAL A 118 -8.02 -11.17 -9.00
C VAL A 118 -6.79 -11.93 -9.49
N GLY A 119 -6.29 -12.89 -8.72
CA GLY A 119 -5.09 -13.66 -9.04
C GLY A 119 -3.80 -12.82 -8.97
N ALA A 120 -3.75 -11.82 -8.10
CA ALA A 120 -2.55 -11.04 -7.89
C ALA A 120 -1.54 -11.79 -6.99
N ASN A 121 -0.27 -11.84 -7.42
CA ASN A 121 0.80 -12.48 -6.66
C ASN A 121 1.61 -11.48 -5.82
N LYS A 122 1.36 -10.19 -5.98
CA LYS A 122 1.98 -9.09 -5.23
C LYS A 122 0.92 -8.12 -4.73
N ILE A 123 1.17 -7.52 -3.55
CA ILE A 123 0.34 -6.47 -2.95
C ILE A 123 1.24 -5.26 -2.68
N ALA A 124 1.07 -4.18 -3.41
CA ALA A 124 1.87 -2.97 -3.26
C ALA A 124 1.24 -2.02 -2.24
N VAL A 125 2.06 -1.57 -1.28
CA VAL A 125 1.71 -0.56 -0.28
C VAL A 125 2.72 0.58 -0.31
N ALA A 126 2.26 1.81 -0.07
CA ALA A 126 3.01 3.03 -0.31
C ALA A 126 3.87 3.48 0.88
N HIS A 127 4.41 2.55 1.68
CA HIS A 127 5.37 2.93 2.71
C HIS A 127 6.62 3.56 2.07
N ASN A 128 7.08 4.65 2.68
CA ASN A 128 8.22 5.45 2.23
C ASN A 128 9.39 5.45 3.24
N LEU A 129 10.43 6.23 3.00
CA LEU A 129 11.61 6.30 3.86
C LEU A 129 11.29 6.92 5.23
N ASN A 130 10.35 7.87 5.30
CA ASN A 130 9.95 8.51 6.55
C ASN A 130 9.26 7.48 7.46
N ASP A 131 8.33 6.67 6.92
CA ASP A 131 7.70 5.56 7.67
C ASP A 131 8.73 4.58 8.21
N ASN A 132 9.77 4.30 7.42
CA ASN A 132 10.85 3.42 7.84
C ASN A 132 11.65 4.04 9.00
N SER A 133 11.96 5.32 8.92
CA SER A 133 12.69 6.05 9.97
C SER A 133 11.89 6.11 11.27
N GLU A 134 10.59 6.39 11.18
CA GLU A 134 9.68 6.38 12.33
C GLU A 134 9.62 5.00 12.97
N THR A 135 9.53 3.94 12.17
CA THR A 135 9.52 2.56 12.66
C THR A 135 10.81 2.20 13.40
N VAL A 136 11.97 2.60 12.86
CA VAL A 136 13.28 2.35 13.51
C VAL A 136 13.37 3.10 14.83
N LEU A 137 13.00 4.38 14.86
CA LEU A 137 13.01 5.20 16.08
C LEU A 137 12.07 4.63 17.15
N PHE A 138 10.86 4.28 16.75
CA PHE A 138 9.88 3.68 17.66
C PHE A 138 10.38 2.37 18.28
N ASN A 139 10.99 1.50 17.47
CA ASN A 139 11.59 0.26 17.95
C ASN A 139 12.78 0.51 18.87
N LEU A 140 13.60 1.52 18.59
CA LEU A 140 14.71 1.93 19.44
C LEU A 140 14.22 2.36 20.83
N PHE A 141 13.23 3.25 20.88
CA PHE A 141 12.64 3.73 22.16
C PHE A 141 11.97 2.62 22.97
N ARG A 142 11.45 1.59 22.33
CA ARG A 142 10.88 0.41 23.00
C ARG A 142 11.93 -0.60 23.47
N GLY A 143 13.21 -0.32 23.28
CA GLY A 143 14.29 -1.24 23.69
C GLY A 143 14.37 -2.50 22.84
N SER A 144 13.93 -2.43 21.60
CA SER A 144 14.00 -3.58 20.68
C SER A 144 15.45 -4.01 20.43
N ARG A 145 15.69 -5.33 20.39
CA ARG A 145 16.99 -5.90 20.01
C ARG A 145 17.31 -5.58 18.54
N LEU A 146 18.53 -5.87 18.08
CA LEU A 146 19.04 -5.58 16.73
C LEU A 146 18.05 -5.87 15.57
N LYS A 147 17.25 -6.92 15.69
CA LYS A 147 16.17 -7.22 14.71
C LYS A 147 15.11 -6.12 14.59
N GLY A 148 14.81 -5.39 15.66
CA GLY A 148 13.85 -4.28 15.60
C GLY A 148 14.42 -3.02 14.95
N LEU A 149 15.74 -2.90 14.85
CA LEU A 149 16.42 -1.76 14.24
C LEU A 149 16.60 -1.90 12.72
N THR A 150 16.24 -3.02 12.14
CA THR A 150 16.33 -3.22 10.68
C THR A 150 15.25 -2.45 9.89
N GLY A 151 14.27 -1.86 10.59
CA GLY A 151 13.20 -1.10 9.98
C GLY A 151 12.21 -1.97 9.18
N ILE A 152 11.56 -1.33 8.21
CA ILE A 152 10.55 -1.96 7.36
C ILE A 152 11.23 -2.73 6.23
N SER A 153 10.90 -4.02 6.05
CA SER A 153 11.43 -4.82 4.95
C SER A 153 10.85 -4.37 3.59
N PRO A 154 11.65 -4.35 2.49
CA PRO A 154 11.17 -4.13 1.12
C PRO A 154 10.03 -5.06 0.72
N MET A 155 10.10 -6.30 1.18
CA MET A 155 9.09 -7.33 0.93
C MET A 155 8.80 -8.14 2.18
N ARG A 156 7.53 -8.55 2.33
CA ARG A 156 7.10 -9.50 3.38
C ARG A 156 5.97 -10.36 2.82
N GLY A 157 6.27 -11.61 2.48
CA GLY A 157 5.32 -12.45 1.74
C GLY A 157 4.98 -11.82 0.38
N GLN A 158 3.68 -11.67 0.11
CA GLN A 158 3.20 -11.00 -1.12
C GLN A 158 3.28 -9.46 -1.04
N ILE A 159 3.46 -8.89 0.15
CA ILE A 159 3.48 -7.43 0.32
C ILE A 159 4.81 -6.86 -0.15
N ILE A 160 4.74 -5.88 -1.04
CA ILE A 160 5.88 -5.13 -1.59
C ILE A 160 5.79 -3.64 -1.27
N ARG A 161 6.94 -2.97 -1.13
CA ARG A 161 7.06 -1.55 -0.78
C ARG A 161 7.99 -0.83 -1.73
N PRO A 162 7.52 -0.48 -2.93
CA PRO A 162 8.38 0.08 -3.98
C PRO A 162 8.97 1.44 -3.62
N LEU A 163 8.28 2.23 -2.78
CA LEU A 163 8.68 3.59 -2.41
C LEU A 163 9.53 3.68 -1.14
N LEU A 164 9.88 2.56 -0.51
CA LEU A 164 10.59 2.55 0.77
C LEU A 164 11.99 3.22 0.72
N CYS A 165 12.55 3.37 -0.48
CA CYS A 165 13.79 4.12 -0.70
C CYS A 165 13.59 5.63 -0.86
N CYS A 166 12.36 6.12 -1.00
CA CYS A 166 12.06 7.51 -1.31
C CYS A 166 11.68 8.29 -0.06
N GLU A 167 12.25 9.47 0.06
CA GLU A 167 11.73 10.53 0.91
C GLU A 167 10.68 11.29 0.10
N LEU A 168 9.46 11.33 0.59
CA LEU A 168 8.38 12.10 -0.03
C LEU A 168 8.19 13.36 0.83
N LEU A 169 8.55 14.50 0.25
CA LEU A 169 8.36 15.81 0.85
C LEU A 169 6.99 16.33 0.39
N TYR A 170 6.17 16.73 1.35
CA TYR A 170 4.87 17.38 1.12
C TYR A 170 5.02 18.89 1.13
#